data_cbf4c961e9bbd28980796f9c6d673785
#
_entry.id   cbf4c961e9bbd28980796f9c6d673785
#
_cell.length_a   1.000
_cell.length_b   1.000
_cell.length_c   1.000
_cell.angle_alpha   90.00
_cell.angle_beta   90.00
_cell.angle_gamma   90.00
#
_symmetry.space_group_name_H-M   'P 1'
#
loop_
_entity.id
_entity.type
_entity.pdbx_description
1 polymer ?
#
loop_
_entity_poly.entity_id
_entity_poly.type
_entity_poly.pdbx_seq_one_letter_code
_entity_poly.pdbx_strand_id
1 'polypeptide(L)'
;MPKQRLHPKAPQNLSFTATTDSVTVKWEAVDGATSYKVYRGANKQLDATVTGTSHTLTGIAADTQLTVNVSAVNDAGESPMTEIITRTQATAP
;
A
#
# COMPACT_ATOMS: atom_id res chain seq x y z
N MET A 1 11.74 -20.56 27.09
CA MET A 1 11.53 -19.13 26.87
C MET A 1 10.44 -18.90 25.84
N PRO A 2 9.37 -18.23 26.19
CA PRO A 2 8.34 -17.97 25.20
C PRO A 2 8.87 -17.06 24.11
N LYS A 3 8.50 -17.38 22.90
CA LYS A 3 8.87 -16.57 21.76
C LYS A 3 7.93 -15.39 21.68
N GLN A 4 8.45 -14.19 21.71
CA GLN A 4 7.62 -13.02 21.53
C GLN A 4 7.15 -12.96 20.09
N ARG A 5 5.86 -12.62 19.93
CA ARG A 5 5.35 -12.37 18.61
C ARG A 5 5.81 -10.99 18.16
N LEU A 6 6.48 -10.95 17.03
CA LEU A 6 6.94 -9.69 16.46
C LEU A 6 5.93 -9.20 15.44
N HIS A 7 5.82 -7.87 15.34
CA HIS A 7 5.05 -7.32 14.25
C HIS A 7 5.72 -7.68 12.92
N PRO A 8 4.99 -7.71 11.82
CA PRO A 8 5.55 -8.17 10.55
C PRO A 8 6.55 -7.19 9.98
N LYS A 9 7.30 -7.66 9.01
CA LYS A 9 8.22 -6.80 8.27
C LYS A 9 7.44 -5.89 7.34
N ALA A 10 8.05 -4.77 6.98
CA ALA A 10 7.47 -3.87 5.99
C ALA A 10 7.30 -4.60 4.66
N PRO A 11 6.21 -4.36 3.92
CA PRO A 11 6.03 -4.97 2.60
C PRO A 11 7.17 -4.57 1.66
N GLN A 12 7.50 -5.45 0.73
CA GLN A 12 8.59 -5.25 -0.22
C GLN A 12 8.11 -5.46 -1.63
N ASN A 13 8.93 -5.04 -2.58
CA ASN A 13 8.67 -5.25 -4.00
C ASN A 13 7.37 -4.62 -4.44
N LEU A 14 7.12 -3.40 -3.99
CA LEU A 14 5.94 -2.65 -4.41
C LEU A 14 6.07 -2.27 -5.88
N SER A 15 4.96 -2.39 -6.58
CA SER A 15 4.84 -1.94 -7.96
C SER A 15 3.45 -1.36 -8.16
N PHE A 16 3.25 -0.64 -9.25
CA PHE A 16 1.93 -0.10 -9.53
C PHE A 16 1.64 -0.10 -11.01
N THR A 17 0.36 -0.14 -11.33
CA THR A 17 -0.17 0.18 -12.65
C THR A 17 -1.19 1.29 -12.47
N ALA A 18 -1.42 2.07 -13.50
CA ALA A 18 -2.29 3.23 -13.37
C ALA A 18 -3.15 3.42 -14.61
N THR A 19 -4.32 3.99 -14.38
CA THR A 19 -5.19 4.52 -15.43
C THR A 19 -5.21 6.03 -15.30
N THR A 20 -6.17 6.69 -15.95
CA THR A 20 -6.27 8.15 -15.85
C THR A 20 -6.90 8.60 -14.54
N ASP A 21 -7.49 7.71 -13.76
CA ASP A 21 -8.18 8.10 -12.53
C ASP A 21 -7.92 7.14 -11.36
N SER A 22 -7.08 6.13 -11.56
CA SER A 22 -6.83 5.16 -10.50
C SER A 22 -5.41 4.64 -10.55
N VAL A 23 -4.98 4.05 -9.44
CA VAL A 23 -3.67 3.42 -9.31
C VAL A 23 -3.87 2.10 -8.57
N THR A 24 -3.33 1.03 -9.12
CA THR A 24 -3.32 -0.27 -8.45
C THR A 24 -1.90 -0.54 -7.96
N VAL A 25 -1.76 -0.71 -6.66
CA VAL A 25 -0.47 -1.00 -6.04
C VAL A 25 -0.46 -2.48 -5.65
N LYS A 26 0.65 -3.14 -5.91
CA LYS A 26 0.86 -4.53 -5.55
C LYS A 26 2.13 -4.65 -4.74
N TRP A 27 2.17 -5.64 -3.88
CA TRP A 27 3.33 -5.90 -3.04
C TRP A 27 3.47 -7.40 -2.83
N GLU A 28 4.59 -7.78 -2.25
CA GLU A 28 4.87 -9.18 -1.95
C GLU A 28 4.26 -9.53 -0.60
N ALA A 29 3.73 -10.74 -0.48
CA ALA A 29 3.16 -11.20 0.78
C ALA A 29 4.23 -11.22 1.87
N VAL A 30 3.83 -10.81 3.07
CA VAL A 30 4.71 -10.76 4.23
C VAL A 30 4.38 -11.93 5.16
N ASP A 31 5.40 -12.68 5.55
CA ASP A 31 5.22 -13.80 6.48
C ASP A 31 4.59 -13.32 7.77
N GLY A 32 3.54 -14.00 8.19
CA GLY A 32 2.88 -13.69 9.46
C GLY A 32 1.90 -12.55 9.39
N ALA A 33 1.80 -11.85 8.26
CA ALA A 33 0.82 -10.77 8.14
C ALA A 33 -0.57 -11.34 7.97
N THR A 34 -1.54 -10.74 8.66
CA THR A 34 -2.94 -11.12 8.53
C THR A 34 -3.70 -10.15 7.65
N SER A 35 -3.19 -8.93 7.52
CA SER A 35 -3.79 -7.91 6.67
C SER A 35 -2.74 -6.87 6.32
N TYR A 36 -3.13 -5.92 5.47
CA TYR A 36 -2.26 -4.82 5.05
C TYR A 36 -3.08 -3.54 5.07
N LYS A 37 -2.45 -2.45 5.46
CA LYS A 37 -3.08 -1.14 5.42
C LYS A 37 -2.45 -0.32 4.32
N VAL A 38 -3.28 0.31 3.52
CA VAL A 38 -2.86 1.15 2.40
C VAL A 38 -3.23 2.59 2.73
N TYR A 39 -2.23 3.46 2.67
CA TYR A 39 -2.39 4.88 2.99
C TYR A 39 -2.11 5.69 1.73
N ARG A 40 -2.85 6.77 1.54
CA ARG A 40 -2.66 7.63 0.38
C ARG A 40 -2.26 9.04 0.80
N GLY A 41 -1.44 9.65 -0.06
CA GLY A 41 -1.07 11.05 0.07
C GLY A 41 0.04 11.29 1.06
N ALA A 42 0.57 12.50 1.03
CA ALA A 42 1.65 12.90 1.93
C ALA A 42 1.20 12.86 3.39
N ASN A 43 -0.07 13.02 3.65
CA ASN A 43 -0.63 12.99 5.00
C ASN A 43 -0.87 11.57 5.50
N LYS A 44 -0.60 10.56 4.67
CA LYS A 44 -0.74 9.15 5.04
C LYS A 44 -2.13 8.86 5.61
N GLN A 45 -3.14 9.23 4.85
CA GLN A 45 -4.52 8.92 5.24
C GLN A 45 -4.83 7.48 4.88
N LEU A 46 -5.44 6.75 5.81
CA LEU A 46 -5.78 5.36 5.58
C LEU A 46 -6.83 5.28 4.47
N ASP A 47 -6.49 4.56 3.39
CA ASP A 47 -7.40 4.35 2.29
C ASP A 47 -8.19 3.06 2.45
N ALA A 48 -7.50 1.99 2.85
CA ALA A 48 -8.15 0.69 3.00
C ALA A 48 -7.31 -0.25 3.85
N THR A 49 -7.97 -1.24 4.43
CA THR A 49 -7.34 -2.40 5.04
C THR A 49 -7.75 -3.60 4.22
N VAL A 50 -6.78 -4.34 3.69
CA VAL A 50 -7.04 -5.45 2.78
C VAL A 50 -6.32 -6.70 3.26
N THR A 51 -6.79 -7.86 2.83
CA THR A 51 -6.16 -9.13 3.17
C THR A 51 -5.30 -9.68 2.03
N GLY A 52 -5.47 -9.16 0.82
CA GLY A 52 -4.65 -9.56 -0.32
C GLY A 52 -3.42 -8.70 -0.47
N THR A 53 -2.70 -8.90 -1.55
CA THR A 53 -1.43 -8.22 -1.81
C THR A 53 -1.54 -7.14 -2.88
N SER A 54 -2.73 -6.62 -3.09
CA SER A 54 -2.95 -5.51 -4.02
C SER A 54 -4.16 -4.69 -3.59
N HIS A 55 -4.17 -3.44 -4.03
CA HIS A 55 -5.29 -2.55 -3.76
C HIS A 55 -5.33 -1.45 -4.82
N THR A 56 -6.54 -1.12 -5.25
CA THR A 56 -6.77 -0.06 -6.25
C THR A 56 -7.27 1.19 -5.53
N LEU A 57 -6.55 2.30 -5.75
CA LEU A 57 -6.95 3.61 -5.25
C LEU A 57 -7.63 4.35 -6.38
N THR A 58 -8.80 4.92 -6.10
CA THR A 58 -9.64 5.56 -7.12
C THR A 58 -9.86 7.03 -6.80
N GLY A 59 -10.53 7.73 -7.70
CA GLY A 59 -10.88 9.13 -7.47
C GLY A 59 -9.68 10.07 -7.59
N ILE A 60 -8.69 9.69 -8.39
CA ILE A 60 -7.45 10.46 -8.55
C ILE A 60 -7.55 11.23 -9.87
N ALA A 61 -7.15 12.50 -9.85
CA ALA A 61 -7.11 13.28 -11.08
C ALA A 61 -6.08 12.70 -12.05
N ALA A 62 -6.24 12.98 -13.34
CA ALA A 62 -5.32 12.50 -14.37
C ALA A 62 -3.96 13.19 -14.20
N ASP A 63 -2.91 12.50 -14.63
CA ASP A 63 -1.54 13.02 -14.63
C ASP A 63 -1.15 13.58 -13.26
N THR A 64 -1.48 12.85 -12.20
CA THR A 64 -1.28 13.28 -10.83
C THR A 64 -0.39 12.30 -10.10
N GLN A 65 0.66 12.83 -9.47
CA GLN A 65 1.53 12.03 -8.62
C GLN A 65 0.82 11.75 -7.30
N LEU A 66 0.90 10.50 -6.85
CA LEU A 66 0.32 10.10 -5.58
C LEU A 66 1.32 9.25 -4.83
N THR A 67 1.61 9.65 -3.60
CA THR A 67 2.43 8.85 -2.69
C THR A 67 1.54 7.85 -2.00
N VAL A 68 1.93 6.59 -2.03
CA VAL A 68 1.19 5.51 -1.39
C VAL A 68 2.12 4.80 -0.40
N ASN A 69 1.60 4.50 0.77
CA ASN A 69 2.33 3.74 1.79
C ASN A 69 1.54 2.48 2.11
N VAL A 70 2.26 1.38 2.29
CA VAL A 70 1.65 0.10 2.63
C VAL A 70 2.36 -0.46 3.85
N SER A 71 1.60 -0.93 4.82
CA SER A 71 2.13 -1.63 5.98
C SER A 71 1.49 -3.00 6.10
N ALA A 72 2.18 -3.91 6.78
CA ALA A 72 1.67 -5.24 7.09
C ALA A 72 1.22 -5.27 8.54
N VAL A 73 0.19 -6.03 8.84
CA VAL A 73 -0.44 -6.05 10.17
C VAL A 73 -0.59 -7.49 10.62
N ASN A 74 -0.31 -7.72 11.91
CA ASN A 74 -0.65 -8.99 12.57
C ASN A 74 -1.07 -8.68 14.01
N ASP A 75 -1.23 -9.73 14.83
CA ASP A 75 -1.68 -9.56 16.22
C ASP A 75 -0.71 -8.71 17.06
N ALA A 76 0.55 -8.66 16.66
CA ALA A 76 1.56 -7.91 17.41
C ALA A 76 1.60 -6.44 17.04
N GLY A 77 0.97 -6.06 15.93
CA GLY A 77 0.91 -4.66 15.52
C GLY A 77 1.13 -4.46 14.03
N GLU A 78 1.44 -3.23 13.69
CA GLU A 78 1.62 -2.80 12.32
C GLU A 78 3.11 -2.60 12.04
N SER A 79 3.57 -3.06 10.87
CA SER A 79 4.95 -2.89 10.43
C SER A 79 5.23 -1.44 10.08
N PRO A 80 6.51 -1.07 9.92
CA PRO A 80 6.82 0.18 9.24
C PRO A 80 6.19 0.21 7.86
N MET A 81 5.93 1.40 7.35
CA MET A 81 5.33 1.56 6.04
C MET A 81 6.41 1.52 4.97
N THR A 82 6.04 0.98 3.81
CA THR A 82 6.88 1.06 2.61
C THR A 82 6.20 2.05 1.67
N GLU A 83 6.97 3.01 1.18
CA GLU A 83 6.46 4.05 0.31
C GLU A 83 6.69 3.71 -1.15
N ILE A 84 5.71 4.03 -1.98
CA ILE A 84 5.87 4.00 -3.43
C ILE A 84 5.27 5.28 -4.00
N ILE A 85 5.97 5.88 -4.94
CA ILE A 85 5.49 7.07 -5.65
C ILE A 85 4.82 6.59 -6.92
N THR A 86 3.54 6.93 -7.05
CA THR A 86 2.74 6.51 -8.19
C THR A 86 2.29 7.75 -8.97
N ARG A 87 1.77 7.52 -10.17
CA ARG A 87 1.24 8.60 -11.00
C ARG A 87 0.18 8.05 -11.91
N THR A 88 -0.96 8.75 -11.97
CA THR A 88 -2.01 8.42 -12.94
C THR A 88 -1.56 8.82 -14.34
N GLN A 89 -2.18 8.21 -15.33
CA GLN A 89 -1.88 8.52 -16.72
C GLN A 89 -2.51 9.85 -17.11
N ALA A 90 -1.86 10.53 -18.05
CA ALA A 90 -2.42 11.74 -18.62
C ALA A 90 -3.56 11.38 -19.55
N THR A 91 -4.58 12.23 -19.59
CA THR A 91 -5.63 12.05 -20.57
C THR A 91 -5.09 12.36 -21.95
N ALA A 92 -5.53 11.59 -22.94
CA ALA A 92 -5.13 11.83 -24.31
C ALA A 92 -5.64 13.20 -24.78
N PRO A 93 -4.85 13.90 -25.61
CA PRO A 93 -5.28 15.18 -26.13
C PRO A 93 -6.46 15.04 -27.10
#